data_0585c95f6291d37fbf4b2e1e6dc15b94
#
_entry.id   0585c95f6291d37fbf4b2e1e6dc15b94
#
_cell.length_a   1.000
_cell.length_b   1.000
_cell.length_c   1.000
_cell.angle_alpha   90.00
_cell.angle_beta   90.00
_cell.angle_gamma   90.00
#
_symmetry.space_group_name_H-M   'P 1'
#
loop_
_entity.id
_entity.type
_entity.pdbx_description
1 polymer ?
#
loop_
_entity_poly.entity_id
_entity_poly.type
_entity_poly.pdbx_seq_one_letter_code
_entity_poly.pdbx_strand_id
1 'polypeptide(L)'
;GANQTTVQTGIFGSAPRLSTDVPAGFPADERLDALVLRAVTAATGALSADPGPVHLNVSFRDSLVPDGPWQPQALVPRRVSSFPTAPTPLVMPARTVVVAGDGAGSLARELAQQGGWPLLAEPTSGSRVGDNALTDYQTVLGSELVDDVEAVLVLGHPTLSRPVSRLLARPDVTVVTDRSRWTDVAGVARVVTGPVELAEIDTDPAGLGRWKDAD
;
A
#
# COMPACT_ATOMS: atom_id res chain seq x y z
N GLY A 1 5.04 -34.94 28.19
CA GLY A 1 4.83 -33.67 27.47
C GLY A 1 6.13 -32.92 27.35
N ALA A 2 6.29 -32.12 26.33
CA ALA A 2 7.46 -31.26 26.17
C ALA A 2 7.51 -30.21 27.31
N ASN A 3 8.73 -29.80 27.70
CA ASN A 3 8.92 -28.81 28.78
C ASN A 3 8.40 -27.40 28.46
N GLN A 4 8.18 -27.12 27.16
CA GLN A 4 7.74 -25.83 26.68
C GLN A 4 6.61 -26.05 25.68
N THR A 5 5.38 -26.11 26.16
CA THR A 5 4.18 -26.28 25.35
C THR A 5 3.17 -25.16 25.67
N THR A 6 2.49 -24.71 24.65
CA THR A 6 1.34 -23.81 24.78
C THR A 6 0.31 -24.13 23.72
N VAL A 7 -0.91 -23.66 23.90
CA VAL A 7 -1.93 -23.70 22.86
C VAL A 7 -1.63 -22.58 21.87
N GLN A 8 -1.15 -22.94 20.68
CA GLN A 8 -0.77 -21.99 19.63
C GLN A 8 -1.91 -21.71 18.65
N THR A 9 -2.85 -22.66 18.53
CA THR A 9 -4.06 -22.48 17.71
C THR A 9 -4.82 -21.24 18.15
N GLY A 10 -5.00 -20.31 17.23
CA GLY A 10 -5.73 -19.08 17.48
C GLY A 10 -5.04 -18.08 18.43
N ILE A 11 -3.75 -18.24 18.74
CA ILE A 11 -3.01 -17.38 19.69
C ILE A 11 -3.05 -15.89 19.33
N PHE A 12 -3.20 -15.55 18.06
CA PHE A 12 -3.30 -14.18 17.56
C PHE A 12 -4.75 -13.69 17.35
N GLY A 13 -5.76 -14.49 17.75
CA GLY A 13 -7.17 -14.15 17.61
C GLY A 13 -7.55 -13.82 16.17
N SER A 14 -8.20 -12.66 15.98
CA SER A 14 -8.65 -12.17 14.66
C SER A 14 -7.62 -11.30 13.92
N ALA A 15 -6.41 -11.15 14.43
CA ALA A 15 -5.40 -10.30 13.78
C ALA A 15 -4.87 -10.85 12.44
N PRO A 16 -4.63 -12.19 12.28
CA PRO A 16 -4.20 -12.73 11.01
C PRO A 16 -5.31 -12.77 9.95
N ARG A 17 -4.92 -12.55 8.68
CA ARG A 17 -5.79 -12.73 7.51
C ARG A 17 -6.12 -14.22 7.24
N LEU A 18 -5.21 -15.08 7.64
CA LEU A 18 -5.37 -16.53 7.62
C LEU A 18 -4.67 -17.12 8.85
N SER A 19 -5.32 -18.06 9.52
CA SER A 19 -4.71 -18.87 10.57
C SER A 19 -5.01 -20.34 10.26
N THR A 20 -3.97 -21.16 10.23
CA THR A 20 -4.09 -22.59 9.89
C THR A 20 -3.12 -23.42 10.71
N ASP A 21 -3.60 -24.53 11.25
CA ASP A 21 -2.79 -25.55 11.87
C ASP A 21 -2.37 -26.60 10.83
N VAL A 22 -1.08 -26.92 10.80
CA VAL A 22 -0.48 -27.98 9.97
C VAL A 22 -0.04 -29.09 10.91
N PRO A 23 -0.78 -30.20 10.99
CA PRO A 23 -0.47 -31.27 11.92
C PRO A 23 0.81 -32.01 11.54
N ALA A 24 1.48 -32.58 12.53
CA ALA A 24 2.65 -33.42 12.30
C ALA A 24 2.28 -34.61 11.38
N GLY A 25 3.10 -34.84 10.37
CA GLY A 25 2.85 -35.86 9.33
C GLY A 25 1.94 -35.36 8.21
N PHE A 26 1.64 -34.06 8.15
CA PHE A 26 1.00 -33.49 6.98
C PHE A 26 1.89 -33.70 5.74
N PRO A 27 1.34 -34.18 4.61
CA PRO A 27 2.14 -34.50 3.43
C PRO A 27 2.84 -33.27 2.86
N ALA A 28 4.14 -33.42 2.59
CA ALA A 28 4.93 -32.41 1.88
C ALA A 28 4.80 -32.59 0.37
N ASP A 29 3.59 -32.42 -0.15
CA ASP A 29 3.21 -32.53 -1.53
C ASP A 29 2.37 -31.32 -1.98
N GLU A 30 1.63 -31.43 -3.08
CA GLU A 30 0.81 -30.36 -3.65
C GLU A 30 -0.21 -29.79 -2.64
N ARG A 31 -0.57 -30.52 -1.59
CA ARG A 31 -1.46 -30.05 -0.52
C ARG A 31 -0.80 -29.01 0.35
N LEU A 32 0.49 -29.22 0.70
CA LEU A 32 1.28 -28.22 1.42
C LEU A 32 1.53 -26.99 0.54
N ASP A 33 1.86 -27.19 -0.72
CA ASP A 33 2.06 -26.11 -1.68
C ASP A 33 0.79 -25.25 -1.82
N ALA A 34 -0.38 -25.89 -1.91
CA ALA A 34 -1.66 -25.18 -2.00
C ALA A 34 -1.98 -24.40 -0.71
N LEU A 35 -1.59 -24.92 0.46
CA LEU A 35 -1.75 -24.23 1.73
C LEU A 35 -0.83 -23.01 1.82
N VAL A 36 0.42 -23.16 1.45
CA VAL A 36 1.40 -22.06 1.40
C VAL A 36 0.96 -21.00 0.39
N LEU A 37 0.50 -21.39 -0.80
CA LEU A 37 -0.02 -20.45 -1.79
C LEU A 37 -1.18 -19.62 -1.23
N ARG A 38 -2.14 -20.25 -0.54
CA ARG A 38 -3.25 -19.54 0.12
C ARG A 38 -2.75 -18.57 1.19
N ALA A 39 -1.77 -18.99 1.99
CA ALA A 39 -1.18 -18.14 3.02
C ALA A 39 -0.49 -16.91 2.40
N VAL A 40 0.33 -17.12 1.38
CA VAL A 40 1.00 -16.02 0.65
C VAL A 40 -0.03 -15.09 -0.01
N THR A 41 -1.07 -15.65 -0.65
CA THR A 41 -2.14 -14.87 -1.27
C THR A 41 -2.88 -14.01 -0.25
N ALA A 42 -3.18 -14.55 0.93
CA ALA A 42 -3.80 -13.81 2.03
C ALA A 42 -2.85 -12.74 2.61
N ALA A 43 -1.57 -13.09 2.80
CA ALA A 43 -0.58 -12.16 3.33
C ALA A 43 -0.35 -10.95 2.41
N THR A 44 -0.32 -11.19 1.10
CA THR A 44 -0.12 -10.14 0.09
C THR A 44 -1.40 -9.39 -0.28
N GLY A 45 -2.56 -9.91 0.11
CA GLY A 45 -3.85 -9.34 -0.28
C GLY A 45 -4.17 -9.48 -1.77
N ALA A 46 -3.53 -10.41 -2.48
CA ALA A 46 -3.61 -10.52 -3.94
C ALA A 46 -5.04 -10.71 -4.50
N LEU A 47 -5.96 -11.24 -3.70
CA LEU A 47 -7.38 -11.42 -4.08
C LEU A 47 -8.34 -10.59 -3.24
N SER A 48 -7.89 -10.04 -2.11
CA SER A 48 -8.75 -9.32 -1.15
C SER A 48 -8.50 -7.82 -1.13
N ALA A 49 -7.40 -7.35 -1.76
CA ALA A 49 -6.87 -5.99 -1.60
C ALA A 49 -6.66 -5.58 -0.11
N ASP A 50 -6.49 -6.56 0.78
CA ASP A 50 -6.30 -6.36 2.22
C ASP A 50 -5.12 -7.19 2.74
N PRO A 51 -3.86 -6.80 2.42
CA PRO A 51 -2.67 -7.48 2.89
C PRO A 51 -2.57 -7.44 4.42
N GLY A 52 -1.95 -8.48 5.00
CA GLY A 52 -1.79 -8.53 6.43
C GLY A 52 -1.10 -9.80 6.92
N PRO A 53 -0.85 -9.93 8.23
CA PRO A 53 -0.17 -11.09 8.77
C PRO A 53 -0.98 -12.38 8.55
N VAL A 54 -0.26 -13.49 8.40
CA VAL A 54 -0.83 -14.84 8.40
C VAL A 54 -0.12 -15.69 9.46
N HIS A 55 -0.82 -16.67 9.97
CA HIS A 55 -0.30 -17.60 10.98
C HIS A 55 -0.40 -19.03 10.48
N LEU A 56 0.75 -19.68 10.33
CA LEU A 56 0.85 -21.11 10.09
C LEU A 56 1.47 -21.77 11.33
N ASN A 57 0.69 -22.55 12.06
CA ASN A 57 1.14 -23.34 13.19
C ASN A 57 1.54 -24.72 12.68
N VAL A 58 2.85 -24.96 12.53
CA VAL A 58 3.37 -26.22 11.97
C VAL A 58 3.88 -27.10 13.10
N SER A 59 3.24 -28.26 13.27
CA SER A 59 3.60 -29.22 14.28
C SER A 59 4.59 -30.26 13.76
N PHE A 60 5.54 -30.63 14.58
CA PHE A 60 6.53 -31.66 14.28
C PHE A 60 6.43 -32.81 15.28
N ARG A 61 6.93 -33.99 14.91
CA ARG A 61 7.13 -35.16 15.79
C ARG A 61 8.62 -35.45 15.92
N ASP A 62 9.00 -36.14 16.98
CA ASP A 62 10.33 -36.70 17.09
C ASP A 62 10.62 -37.73 15.95
N SER A 63 11.80 -37.76 15.37
CA SER A 63 13.00 -37.01 15.70
C SER A 63 12.98 -35.64 14.98
N LEU A 64 13.37 -34.54 15.68
CA LEU A 64 13.48 -33.22 15.09
C LEU A 64 14.80 -33.01 14.33
N VAL A 65 15.67 -34.00 14.37
CA VAL A 65 16.94 -34.00 13.64
C VAL A 65 16.74 -34.84 12.38
N PRO A 66 17.05 -34.31 11.18
CA PRO A 66 16.96 -35.11 9.96
C PRO A 66 17.96 -36.23 9.93
N ASP A 67 17.59 -37.38 9.34
CA ASP A 67 18.43 -38.56 9.23
C ASP A 67 19.64 -38.41 8.28
N GLY A 68 19.73 -37.26 7.58
CA GLY A 68 20.80 -36.95 6.62
C GLY A 68 20.78 -35.50 6.15
N PRO A 69 21.72 -35.13 5.26
CA PRO A 69 21.76 -33.77 4.72
C PRO A 69 20.50 -33.47 3.93
N TRP A 70 19.86 -32.33 4.30
CA TRP A 70 18.71 -31.84 3.55
C TRP A 70 19.14 -31.28 2.19
N GLN A 71 18.43 -31.69 1.16
CA GLN A 71 18.60 -31.19 -0.21
C GLN A 71 17.39 -30.30 -0.55
N PRO A 72 17.59 -29.02 -0.93
CA PRO A 72 16.50 -28.18 -1.38
C PRO A 72 15.91 -28.74 -2.68
N GLN A 73 14.59 -28.90 -2.71
CA GLN A 73 13.89 -29.20 -3.95
C GLN A 73 13.71 -27.92 -4.78
N ALA A 74 13.77 -28.06 -6.09
CA ALA A 74 13.44 -26.95 -6.98
C ALA A 74 11.98 -26.54 -6.79
N LEU A 75 11.75 -25.31 -6.37
CA LEU A 75 10.40 -24.76 -6.25
C LEU A 75 9.86 -24.40 -7.63
N VAL A 76 8.71 -24.93 -7.98
CA VAL A 76 7.93 -24.44 -9.12
C VAL A 76 7.05 -23.29 -8.61
N PRO A 77 7.35 -22.02 -8.96
CA PRO A 77 6.59 -20.90 -8.45
C PRO A 77 5.16 -20.95 -8.98
N ARG A 78 4.19 -21.05 -8.11
CA ARG A 78 2.77 -20.86 -8.42
C ARG A 78 2.42 -19.39 -8.20
N ARG A 79 1.64 -18.81 -9.11
CA ARG A 79 1.20 -17.43 -9.03
C ARG A 79 -0.32 -17.34 -9.10
N VAL A 80 -0.87 -16.45 -8.29
CA VAL A 80 -2.23 -15.98 -8.45
C VAL A 80 -2.19 -14.78 -9.39
N SER A 81 -3.02 -14.83 -10.43
CA SER A 81 -3.17 -13.73 -11.39
C SER A 81 -4.56 -13.13 -11.27
N SER A 82 -4.65 -11.82 -11.28
CA SER A 82 -5.90 -11.09 -11.47
C SER A 82 -6.16 -10.82 -12.94
N PHE A 83 -7.42 -10.63 -13.32
CA PHE A 83 -7.75 -10.15 -14.66
C PHE A 83 -7.27 -8.69 -14.82
N PRO A 84 -6.68 -8.31 -15.96
CA PRO A 84 -6.36 -6.93 -16.25
C PRO A 84 -7.64 -6.10 -16.29
N THR A 85 -7.61 -4.96 -15.59
CA THR A 85 -8.71 -3.98 -15.58
C THR A 85 -8.25 -2.75 -16.33
N ALA A 86 -9.10 -2.18 -17.18
CA ALA A 86 -8.81 -0.92 -17.85
C ALA A 86 -8.63 0.19 -16.80
N PRO A 87 -7.68 1.13 -17.01
CA PRO A 87 -7.50 2.26 -16.10
C PRO A 87 -8.76 3.12 -16.00
N THR A 88 -9.05 3.59 -14.79
CA THR A 88 -10.10 4.57 -14.55
C THR A 88 -9.57 5.96 -14.89
N PRO A 89 -10.24 6.73 -15.79
CA PRO A 89 -9.81 8.08 -16.10
C PRO A 89 -10.00 9.01 -14.90
N LEU A 90 -8.95 9.75 -14.56
CA LEU A 90 -8.96 10.81 -13.57
C LEU A 90 -8.94 12.17 -14.26
N VAL A 91 -9.93 12.99 -13.96
CA VAL A 91 -9.96 14.41 -14.33
C VAL A 91 -9.65 15.20 -13.06
N MET A 92 -8.56 15.95 -13.09
CA MET A 92 -8.08 16.73 -11.95
C MET A 92 -7.82 18.17 -12.39
N PRO A 93 -8.11 19.18 -11.55
CA PRO A 93 -7.85 20.58 -11.88
C PRO A 93 -6.34 20.89 -11.89
N ALA A 94 -5.97 22.03 -12.51
CA ALA A 94 -4.60 22.45 -12.68
C ALA A 94 -3.83 22.61 -11.35
N ARG A 95 -4.50 23.16 -10.33
CA ARG A 95 -3.89 23.38 -9.02
C ARG A 95 -4.15 22.21 -8.05
N THR A 96 -3.77 21.01 -8.51
CA THR A 96 -3.80 19.79 -7.71
C THR A 96 -2.51 19.63 -6.94
N VAL A 97 -2.61 19.06 -5.73
CA VAL A 97 -1.47 18.65 -4.90
C VAL A 97 -1.52 17.13 -4.73
N VAL A 98 -0.42 16.44 -4.97
CA VAL A 98 -0.33 14.99 -4.74
C VAL A 98 0.26 14.70 -3.38
N VAL A 99 -0.45 13.92 -2.58
CA VAL A 99 0.01 13.43 -1.26
C VAL A 99 0.27 11.93 -1.36
N ALA A 100 1.51 11.54 -1.07
CA ALA A 100 1.94 10.15 -1.11
C ALA A 100 2.32 9.67 0.31
N GLY A 101 1.51 8.78 0.87
CA GLY A 101 1.77 8.11 2.13
C GLY A 101 2.37 6.72 1.96
N ASP A 102 2.44 5.95 3.05
CA ASP A 102 3.00 4.60 3.04
C ASP A 102 2.35 3.72 1.96
N GLY A 103 3.20 3.07 1.16
CA GLY A 103 2.76 2.17 0.09
C GLY A 103 2.23 2.87 -1.18
N ALA A 104 2.38 4.19 -1.35
CA ALA A 104 1.96 4.90 -2.56
C ALA A 104 2.71 4.44 -3.83
N GLY A 105 3.99 4.06 -3.71
CA GLY A 105 4.80 3.55 -4.81
C GLY A 105 5.09 4.58 -5.92
N SER A 106 5.50 4.13 -7.10
CA SER A 106 5.87 4.99 -8.22
C SER A 106 4.68 5.77 -8.82
N LEU A 107 3.48 5.24 -8.70
CA LEU A 107 2.29 5.83 -9.33
C LEU A 107 2.04 7.28 -8.89
N ALA A 108 2.24 7.60 -7.60
CA ALA A 108 2.08 8.97 -7.10
C ALA A 108 3.03 9.95 -7.78
N ARG A 109 4.29 9.54 -7.99
CA ARG A 109 5.28 10.32 -8.71
C ARG A 109 4.91 10.49 -10.18
N GLU A 110 4.49 9.41 -10.84
CA GLU A 110 4.10 9.42 -12.25
C GLU A 110 2.94 10.36 -12.51
N LEU A 111 1.89 10.32 -11.67
CA LEU A 111 0.75 11.23 -11.77
C LEU A 111 1.14 12.68 -11.48
N ALA A 112 2.00 12.93 -10.47
CA ALA A 112 2.51 14.27 -10.17
C ALA A 112 3.31 14.85 -11.34
N GLN A 113 4.15 14.04 -11.99
CA GLN A 113 4.93 14.44 -13.15
C GLN A 113 4.05 14.75 -14.37
N GLN A 114 3.07 13.88 -14.65
CA GLN A 114 2.14 14.07 -15.76
C GLN A 114 1.30 15.33 -15.59
N GLY A 115 0.81 15.60 -14.37
CA GLY A 115 0.00 16.79 -14.07
C GLY A 115 0.80 18.07 -13.83
N GLY A 116 2.13 17.98 -13.70
CA GLY A 116 2.96 19.13 -13.32
C GLY A 116 2.71 19.60 -11.88
N TRP A 117 2.29 18.72 -10.98
CA TRP A 117 1.82 19.04 -9.63
C TRP A 117 2.90 18.84 -8.57
N PRO A 118 2.88 19.61 -7.47
CA PRO A 118 3.73 19.37 -6.32
C PRO A 118 3.40 18.01 -5.67
N LEU A 119 4.45 17.30 -5.26
CA LEU A 119 4.37 15.99 -4.62
C LEU A 119 4.85 16.09 -3.17
N LEU A 120 3.94 15.85 -2.24
CA LEU A 120 4.18 15.78 -0.80
C LEU A 120 4.33 14.31 -0.42
N ALA A 121 5.55 13.80 -0.44
CA ALA A 121 5.84 12.38 -0.24
C ALA A 121 6.40 12.12 1.15
N GLU A 122 5.70 11.29 1.93
CA GLU A 122 6.22 10.80 3.21
C GLU A 122 7.42 9.86 3.01
N PRO A 123 8.33 9.72 3.98
CA PRO A 123 9.54 8.90 3.83
C PRO A 123 9.28 7.45 3.42
N THR A 124 8.18 6.86 3.87
CA THR A 124 7.79 5.46 3.59
C THR A 124 6.98 5.29 2.30
N SER A 125 6.68 6.39 1.60
CA SER A 125 5.81 6.37 0.42
C SER A 125 6.38 5.61 -0.78
N GLY A 126 7.72 5.52 -0.89
CA GLY A 126 8.39 5.03 -2.09
C GLY A 126 8.36 6.02 -3.28
N SER A 127 7.83 7.24 -3.06
CA SER A 127 7.62 8.25 -4.12
C SER A 127 8.50 9.48 -4.00
N ARG A 128 9.31 9.61 -2.93
CA ARG A 128 10.07 10.82 -2.59
C ARG A 128 11.30 11.02 -3.47
N VAL A 129 11.10 11.09 -4.78
CA VAL A 129 12.14 11.33 -5.78
C VAL A 129 11.57 12.09 -6.98
N GLY A 130 12.45 12.78 -7.73
CA GLY A 130 12.07 13.53 -8.93
C GLY A 130 11.75 14.99 -8.66
N ASP A 131 11.57 15.75 -9.76
CA ASP A 131 11.49 17.22 -9.71
C ASP A 131 10.21 17.76 -9.06
N ASN A 132 9.18 16.95 -8.93
CA ASN A 132 7.91 17.34 -8.31
C ASN A 132 7.90 17.13 -6.79
N ALA A 133 8.84 16.30 -6.26
CA ALA A 133 8.89 16.00 -4.84
C ALA A 133 9.47 17.17 -4.03
N LEU A 134 8.68 17.68 -3.09
CA LEU A 134 9.10 18.74 -2.18
C LEU A 134 9.84 18.14 -0.98
N THR A 135 10.86 18.84 -0.53
CA THR A 135 11.75 18.43 0.57
C THR A 135 11.16 18.81 1.93
N ASP A 136 10.74 20.08 2.07
CA ASP A 136 10.19 20.68 3.30
C ASP A 136 8.73 21.10 3.15
N TYR A 137 7.93 20.25 2.47
CA TYR A 137 6.51 20.52 2.24
C TYR A 137 5.70 20.85 3.52
N GLN A 138 6.20 20.45 4.69
CA GLN A 138 5.50 20.75 5.95
C GLN A 138 5.53 22.26 6.26
N THR A 139 6.64 22.93 5.96
CA THR A 139 6.77 24.40 6.06
C THR A 139 5.93 25.07 4.98
N VAL A 140 6.01 24.59 3.72
CA VAL A 140 5.24 25.13 2.61
C VAL A 140 3.73 25.07 2.85
N LEU A 141 3.23 24.01 3.51
CA LEU A 141 1.83 23.90 3.93
C LEU A 141 1.39 24.91 4.99
N GLY A 142 2.30 25.69 5.53
CA GLY A 142 2.01 26.84 6.39
C GLY A 142 1.88 28.16 5.64
N SER A 143 2.12 28.20 4.32
CA SER A 143 2.04 29.41 3.50
C SER A 143 0.66 29.59 2.85
N GLU A 144 0.44 30.76 2.21
CA GLU A 144 -0.78 31.07 1.47
C GLU A 144 -0.96 30.23 0.20
N LEU A 145 0.06 29.51 -0.26
CA LEU A 145 -0.03 28.61 -1.42
C LEU A 145 -1.10 27.52 -1.25
N VAL A 146 -1.40 27.15 0.00
CA VAL A 146 -2.45 26.16 0.31
C VAL A 146 -3.84 26.66 -0.04
N ASP A 147 -4.08 27.97 0.00
CA ASP A 147 -5.38 28.57 -0.29
C ASP A 147 -5.72 28.47 -1.80
N ASP A 148 -4.70 28.38 -2.65
CA ASP A 148 -4.85 28.22 -4.10
C ASP A 148 -5.10 26.77 -4.54
N VAL A 149 -4.99 25.79 -3.65
CA VAL A 149 -5.19 24.38 -3.97
C VAL A 149 -6.66 24.10 -4.30
N GLU A 150 -6.91 23.55 -5.49
CA GLU A 150 -8.26 23.20 -5.96
C GLU A 150 -8.62 21.75 -5.65
N ALA A 151 -7.64 20.85 -5.65
CA ALA A 151 -7.87 19.45 -5.31
C ALA A 151 -6.63 18.79 -4.72
N VAL A 152 -6.87 17.71 -4.00
CA VAL A 152 -5.82 16.87 -3.42
C VAL A 152 -5.99 15.45 -3.91
N LEU A 153 -4.92 14.90 -4.50
CA LEU A 153 -4.86 13.51 -4.94
C LEU A 153 -4.02 12.70 -3.95
N VAL A 154 -4.62 11.71 -3.31
CA VAL A 154 -4.00 10.92 -2.25
C VAL A 154 -3.73 9.51 -2.73
N LEU A 155 -2.50 9.03 -2.52
CA LEU A 155 -2.09 7.65 -2.74
C LEU A 155 -1.40 7.08 -1.49
N GLY A 156 -1.62 5.81 -1.24
CA GLY A 156 -1.08 5.16 -0.05
C GLY A 156 -1.77 5.60 1.25
N HIS A 157 -1.06 5.52 2.36
CA HIS A 157 -1.60 5.82 3.70
C HIS A 157 -0.78 6.91 4.42
N PRO A 158 -1.06 8.21 4.17
CA PRO A 158 -0.36 9.31 4.84
C PRO A 158 -0.78 9.41 6.31
N THR A 159 0.20 9.50 7.22
CA THR A 159 -0.04 9.49 8.67
C THR A 159 0.85 10.42 9.48
N LEU A 160 1.94 10.95 8.93
CA LEU A 160 3.03 11.51 9.70
C LEU A 160 2.92 13.02 10.00
N SER A 161 2.07 13.76 9.30
CA SER A 161 2.12 15.23 9.33
C SER A 161 0.76 15.87 9.63
N ARG A 162 0.70 16.68 10.69
CA ARG A 162 -0.49 17.47 11.00
C ARG A 162 -0.88 18.48 9.91
N PRO A 163 0.07 19.20 9.25
CA PRO A 163 -0.27 20.03 8.10
C PRO A 163 -0.91 19.22 6.96
N VAL A 164 -0.38 18.04 6.65
CA VAL A 164 -0.99 17.14 5.65
C VAL A 164 -2.38 16.72 6.09
N SER A 165 -2.58 16.33 7.36
CA SER A 165 -3.91 15.95 7.85
C SER A 165 -4.93 17.08 7.71
N ARG A 166 -4.52 18.35 7.88
CA ARG A 166 -5.40 19.51 7.63
C ARG A 166 -5.73 19.67 6.15
N LEU A 167 -4.74 19.48 5.27
CA LEU A 167 -4.97 19.48 3.82
C LEU A 167 -5.97 18.39 3.41
N LEU A 168 -5.86 17.18 4.01
CA LEU A 168 -6.75 16.04 3.75
C LEU A 168 -8.15 16.17 4.36
N ALA A 169 -8.38 17.16 5.23
CA ALA A 169 -9.71 17.45 5.77
C ALA A 169 -10.59 18.31 4.83
N ARG A 170 -10.17 18.52 3.59
CA ARG A 170 -10.89 19.30 2.57
C ARG A 170 -11.92 18.42 1.85
N PRO A 171 -12.98 19.04 1.26
CA PRO A 171 -13.99 18.29 0.51
C PRO A 171 -13.54 17.85 -0.90
N ASP A 172 -12.48 18.45 -1.43
CA ASP A 172 -11.94 18.26 -2.77
C ASP A 172 -10.82 17.19 -2.83
N VAL A 173 -10.89 16.20 -1.94
CA VAL A 173 -9.93 15.11 -1.86
C VAL A 173 -10.38 13.92 -2.71
N THR A 174 -9.47 13.42 -3.56
CA THR A 174 -9.61 12.15 -4.28
C THR A 174 -8.56 11.17 -3.77
N VAL A 175 -8.99 10.00 -3.34
CA VAL A 175 -8.12 8.92 -2.88
C VAL A 175 -8.05 7.84 -3.94
N VAL A 176 -6.85 7.50 -4.42
CA VAL A 176 -6.59 6.33 -5.26
C VAL A 176 -6.04 5.23 -4.40
N THR A 177 -6.72 4.09 -4.37
CA THR A 177 -6.33 2.95 -3.55
C THR A 177 -6.71 1.62 -4.19
N ASP A 178 -5.89 0.61 -3.95
CA ASP A 178 -6.17 -0.79 -4.24
C ASP A 178 -6.48 -1.60 -2.97
N ARG A 179 -6.64 -0.90 -1.82
CA ARG A 179 -6.79 -1.51 -0.50
C ARG A 179 -8.18 -1.28 0.08
N SER A 180 -8.60 -2.19 0.95
CA SER A 180 -9.86 -2.07 1.70
C SER A 180 -9.83 -0.97 2.79
N ARG A 181 -8.65 -0.42 3.08
CA ARG A 181 -8.45 0.67 4.04
C ARG A 181 -7.72 1.82 3.39
N TRP A 182 -8.26 3.01 3.53
CA TRP A 182 -7.70 4.25 2.99
C TRP A 182 -7.82 5.39 4.00
N THR A 183 -7.09 6.48 3.75
CA THR A 183 -7.16 7.69 4.56
C THR A 183 -8.22 8.63 3.98
N ASP A 184 -9.25 8.91 4.76
CA ASP A 184 -10.29 9.89 4.44
C ASP A 184 -10.62 10.67 5.72
N VAL A 185 -9.93 11.80 5.92
CA VAL A 185 -9.99 12.57 7.16
C VAL A 185 -11.34 13.25 7.33
N ALA A 186 -11.93 13.73 6.24
CA ALA A 186 -13.22 14.42 6.26
C ALA A 186 -14.42 13.46 6.15
N GLY A 187 -14.20 12.22 5.74
CA GLY A 187 -15.26 11.23 5.48
C GLY A 187 -16.09 11.54 4.23
N VAL A 188 -15.54 12.33 3.30
CA VAL A 188 -16.25 12.79 2.07
C VAL A 188 -15.38 12.65 0.82
N ALA A 189 -14.21 12.04 0.90
CA ALA A 189 -13.30 11.89 -0.22
C ALA A 189 -13.93 11.04 -1.33
N ARG A 190 -13.65 11.42 -2.59
CA ARG A 190 -13.90 10.55 -3.73
C ARG A 190 -12.89 9.41 -3.71
N VAL A 191 -13.36 8.17 -3.69
CA VAL A 191 -12.48 7.00 -3.69
C VAL A 191 -12.51 6.34 -5.06
N VAL A 192 -11.31 6.11 -5.64
CA VAL A 192 -11.12 5.44 -6.92
C VAL A 192 -10.25 4.21 -6.69
N THR A 193 -10.66 3.06 -7.22
CA THR A 193 -9.98 1.79 -7.07
C THR A 193 -9.45 1.26 -8.39
N GLY A 194 -8.36 0.50 -8.33
CA GLY A 194 -7.73 -0.12 -9.49
C GLY A 194 -6.75 0.81 -10.22
N PRO A 195 -6.32 0.41 -11.42
CA PRO A 195 -5.45 1.24 -12.25
C PRO A 195 -6.12 2.57 -12.60
N VAL A 196 -5.34 3.64 -12.63
CA VAL A 196 -5.81 4.99 -12.99
C VAL A 196 -4.88 5.61 -14.02
N GLU A 197 -5.45 6.51 -14.83
CA GLU A 197 -4.70 7.35 -15.77
C GLU A 197 -5.30 8.77 -15.80
N LEU A 198 -4.50 9.78 -16.09
CA LEU A 198 -5.01 11.13 -16.26
C LEU A 198 -5.67 11.24 -17.66
N ALA A 199 -6.97 11.57 -17.67
CA ALA A 199 -7.75 11.66 -18.92
C ALA A 199 -7.56 13.01 -19.63
N GLU A 200 -7.67 14.09 -18.88
CA GLU A 200 -7.45 15.45 -19.34
C GLU A 200 -6.54 16.14 -18.33
N ILE A 201 -5.54 16.85 -18.81
CA ILE A 201 -4.58 17.55 -17.98
C ILE A 201 -4.74 19.04 -18.24
N ASP A 202 -5.37 19.73 -17.29
CA ASP A 202 -5.25 21.17 -17.21
C ASP A 202 -4.00 21.49 -16.38
N THR A 203 -3.11 22.31 -16.90
CA THR A 203 -1.82 22.58 -16.28
C THR A 203 -1.69 24.03 -15.86
N ASP A 204 -1.13 24.28 -14.68
CA ASP A 204 -0.58 25.58 -14.29
C ASP A 204 0.96 25.55 -14.45
N PRO A 205 1.50 26.05 -15.57
CA PRO A 205 2.94 25.95 -15.85
C PRO A 205 3.83 26.62 -14.79
N ALA A 206 3.31 27.59 -14.05
CA ALA A 206 4.01 28.29 -12.98
C ALA A 206 3.74 27.67 -11.59
N GLY A 207 2.73 26.82 -11.49
CA GLY A 207 2.26 26.27 -10.24
C GLY A 207 3.37 25.53 -9.45
N LEU A 208 3.93 24.51 -10.05
CA LEU A 208 5.01 23.74 -9.42
C LEU A 208 6.21 24.62 -9.03
N GLY A 209 6.55 25.62 -9.89
CA GLY A 209 7.66 26.56 -9.61
C GLY A 209 7.43 27.32 -8.30
N ARG A 210 6.22 27.87 -8.09
CA ARG A 210 5.88 28.59 -6.84
C ARG A 210 6.03 27.71 -5.60
N TRP A 211 5.64 26.44 -5.68
CA TRP A 211 5.82 25.48 -4.59
C TRP A 211 7.28 25.16 -4.33
N LYS A 212 8.10 25.02 -5.38
CA LYS A 212 9.55 24.75 -5.27
C LYS A 212 10.33 25.96 -4.75
N ASP A 213 9.92 27.16 -5.10
CA ASP A 213 10.56 28.40 -4.60
C ASP A 213 10.30 28.61 -3.09
N ALA A 214 9.24 27.99 -2.56
CA ALA A 214 8.87 28.04 -1.15
C ALA A 214 9.41 26.83 -0.33
N ASP A 215 9.90 25.77 -1.02
CA ASP A 215 10.45 24.55 -0.43
C ASP A 215 11.94 24.70 -0.10
#